data_d5170324f5734369ff2a74aa6439387b
#
_entry.id   d5170324f5734369ff2a74aa6439387b
#
_cell.length_a   1.000
_cell.length_b   1.000
_cell.length_c   1.000
_cell.angle_alpha   90.00
_cell.angle_beta   90.00
_cell.angle_gamma   90.00
#
_symmetry.space_group_name_H-M   'P 1'
#
loop_
_entity.id
_entity.type
_entity.pdbx_description
1 polymer ?
#
loop_
_entity_poly.entity_id
_entity_poly.type
_entity_poly.pdbx_seq_one_letter_code
_entity_poly.pdbx_strand_id
1 'polypeptide(L)'
;MARPLRLEYSGAVYHVMNRGLARQAIFRALTNYEMFLQALHETHTLWGVEVLAYCLLPNHYHLCVRTSAGNLGRVMRHLKLQETATHFGVESYGVVGWAGAQVRAKQLSDSRFKNWVEQVETAMSLQKI
;
A
#
# COMPACT_ATOMS: atom_id res chain seq x y z
N MET A 1 -19.41 20.80 -6.09
CA MET A 1 -18.36 20.99 -7.10
C MET A 1 -17.78 19.63 -7.50
N ALA A 2 -17.76 19.33 -8.77
CA ALA A 2 -17.06 18.15 -9.25
C ALA A 2 -15.55 18.31 -9.01
N ARG A 3 -14.89 17.29 -8.49
CA ARG A 3 -13.44 17.27 -8.33
C ARG A 3 -12.81 17.29 -9.73
N PRO A 4 -11.80 18.15 -10.01
CA PRO A 4 -11.15 18.16 -11.30
C PRO A 4 -10.60 16.77 -11.64
N LEU A 5 -10.69 16.41 -12.91
CA LEU A 5 -10.13 15.15 -13.39
C LEU A 5 -8.61 15.14 -13.14
N ARG A 6 -8.14 14.03 -12.56
CA ARG A 6 -6.72 13.82 -12.38
C ARG A 6 -6.08 13.51 -13.73
N LEU A 7 -5.00 14.21 -14.05
CA LEU A 7 -4.21 13.90 -15.23
C LEU A 7 -3.45 12.59 -14.99
N GLU A 8 -3.69 11.60 -15.82
CA GLU A 8 -3.02 10.30 -15.77
C GLU A 8 -2.30 10.08 -17.11
N TYR A 9 -0.99 9.89 -17.06
CA TYR A 9 -0.16 9.59 -18.21
C TYR A 9 1.05 8.74 -17.82
N SER A 10 1.64 8.07 -18.81
CA SER A 10 2.80 7.22 -18.61
C SER A 10 4.00 8.01 -18.08
N GLY A 11 4.64 7.51 -17.03
CA GLY A 11 5.79 8.14 -16.39
C GLY A 11 5.45 9.27 -15.42
N ALA A 12 4.17 9.56 -15.20
CA ALA A 12 3.75 10.58 -14.26
C ALA A 12 4.12 10.21 -12.82
N VAL A 13 4.57 11.20 -12.06
CA VAL A 13 4.85 11.09 -10.63
C VAL A 13 3.75 11.76 -9.84
N TYR A 14 3.25 11.10 -8.81
CA TYR A 14 2.17 11.58 -7.98
C TYR A 14 2.55 11.56 -6.50
N HIS A 15 2.16 12.60 -5.79
CA HIS A 15 2.02 12.56 -4.34
C HIS A 15 0.60 12.12 -4.02
N VAL A 16 0.48 10.99 -3.36
CA VAL A 16 -0.78 10.40 -2.95
C VAL A 16 -0.88 10.45 -1.43
N MET A 17 -2.01 10.92 -0.93
CA MET A 17 -2.31 10.93 0.49
C MET A 17 -3.73 10.38 0.71
N ASN A 18 -3.90 9.60 1.74
CA ASN A 18 -5.21 9.20 2.22
C ASN A 18 -5.25 9.21 3.74
N ARG A 19 -6.39 9.58 4.29
CA ARG A 19 -6.62 9.67 5.74
C ARG A 19 -7.88 8.89 6.11
N GLY A 20 -7.86 8.23 7.26
CA GLY A 20 -9.01 7.52 7.80
C GLY A 20 -10.19 8.46 8.02
N LEU A 21 -11.41 7.94 7.82
CA LEU A 21 -12.65 8.66 8.06
C LEU A 21 -12.69 9.15 9.51
N ALA A 22 -13.07 10.43 9.71
CA ALA A 22 -13.08 11.06 11.03
C ALA A 22 -11.73 10.96 11.78
N ARG A 23 -10.62 10.90 11.04
CA ARG A 23 -9.26 10.73 11.56
C ARG A 23 -9.02 9.41 12.31
N GLN A 24 -9.85 8.42 12.09
CA GLN A 24 -9.65 7.09 12.67
C GLN A 24 -8.34 6.45 12.19
N ALA A 25 -7.79 5.59 13.04
CA ALA A 25 -6.61 4.81 12.68
C ALA A 25 -6.94 3.86 11.52
N ILE A 26 -6.12 3.89 10.48
CA ILE A 26 -6.15 2.95 9.36
C ILE A 26 -5.15 1.80 9.58
N PHE A 27 -4.09 2.04 10.34
CA PHE A 27 -3.14 1.04 10.78
C PHE A 27 -3.24 0.89 12.31
N ARG A 28 -3.80 -0.22 12.77
CA ARG A 28 -4.04 -0.47 14.20
C ARG A 28 -3.03 -1.42 14.82
N ALA A 29 -2.39 -2.24 13.99
CA ALA A 29 -1.41 -3.23 14.38
C ALA A 29 -0.29 -3.30 13.35
N LEU A 30 0.84 -3.89 13.72
CA LEU A 30 1.97 -4.09 12.82
C LEU A 30 1.57 -4.84 11.55
N THR A 31 0.72 -5.84 11.68
CA THR A 31 0.17 -6.62 10.56
C THR A 31 -0.55 -5.76 9.52
N ASN A 32 -1.19 -4.66 9.93
CA ASN A 32 -1.86 -3.75 8.99
C ASN A 32 -0.87 -3.00 8.11
N TYR A 33 0.25 -2.58 8.67
CA TYR A 33 1.35 -1.97 7.90
C TYR A 33 1.96 -2.96 6.92
N GLU A 34 2.21 -4.18 7.37
CA GLU A 34 2.73 -5.25 6.51
C GLU A 34 1.79 -5.55 5.34
N MET A 35 0.50 -5.69 5.59
CA MET A 35 -0.51 -5.90 4.56
C MET A 35 -0.56 -4.74 3.55
N PHE A 36 -0.44 -3.50 4.01
CA PHE A 36 -0.42 -2.34 3.13
C PHE A 36 0.83 -2.31 2.26
N LEU A 37 1.98 -2.62 2.81
CA LEU A 37 3.24 -2.71 2.07
C LEU A 37 3.21 -3.85 1.04
N GLN A 38 2.57 -4.97 1.37
CA GLN A 38 2.32 -6.04 0.42
C GLN A 38 1.43 -5.59 -0.73
N ALA A 39 0.35 -4.85 -0.43
CA ALA A 39 -0.52 -4.28 -1.45
C ALA A 39 0.22 -3.30 -2.36
N LEU A 40 1.13 -2.49 -1.83
CA LEU A 40 2.02 -1.63 -2.62
C LEU A 40 2.93 -2.46 -3.54
N HIS A 41 3.50 -3.53 -3.04
CA HIS A 41 4.33 -4.42 -3.85
C HIS A 41 3.52 -5.08 -4.98
N GLU A 42 2.28 -5.48 -4.70
CA GLU A 42 1.37 -6.01 -5.73
C GLU A 42 1.10 -5.00 -6.84
N THR A 43 0.96 -3.71 -6.52
CA THR A 43 0.79 -2.67 -7.54
C THR A 43 1.99 -2.56 -8.46
N HIS A 44 3.19 -2.78 -7.95
CA HIS A 44 4.40 -2.86 -8.76
C HIS A 44 4.37 -4.09 -9.69
N THR A 45 4.05 -5.25 -9.15
CA THR A 45 4.03 -6.51 -9.91
C THR A 45 2.95 -6.53 -10.99
N LEU A 46 1.75 -6.03 -10.67
CA LEU A 46 0.59 -6.07 -11.56
C LEU A 46 0.59 -4.94 -12.59
N TRP A 47 1.04 -3.76 -12.21
CA TRP A 47 0.86 -2.53 -13.02
C TRP A 47 2.14 -1.71 -13.21
N GLY A 48 3.29 -2.21 -12.76
CA GLY A 48 4.56 -1.54 -12.94
C GLY A 48 4.71 -0.22 -12.18
N VAL A 49 3.97 -0.04 -11.08
CA VAL A 49 4.09 1.16 -10.26
C VAL A 49 5.41 1.16 -9.50
N GLU A 50 6.13 2.26 -9.58
CA GLU A 50 7.33 2.48 -8.77
C GLU A 50 6.98 3.31 -7.54
N VAL A 51 7.24 2.79 -6.36
CA VAL A 51 7.13 3.54 -5.10
C VAL A 51 8.46 4.20 -4.83
N LEU A 52 8.51 5.52 -4.98
CA LEU A 52 9.74 6.32 -4.82
C LEU A 52 10.00 6.67 -3.35
N ALA A 53 8.93 6.93 -2.60
CA ALA A 53 8.99 7.22 -1.17
C ALA A 53 7.62 6.96 -0.54
N TYR A 54 7.59 6.71 0.75
CA TYR A 54 6.36 6.58 1.51
C TYR A 54 6.56 7.01 2.97
N CYS A 55 5.45 7.39 3.60
CA CYS A 55 5.37 7.63 5.03
C CYS A 55 4.03 7.09 5.53
N LEU A 56 4.08 6.12 6.45
CA LEU A 56 2.88 5.47 7.00
C LEU A 56 2.69 5.93 8.44
N LEU A 57 1.62 6.66 8.69
CA LEU A 57 1.21 7.13 10.00
C LEU A 57 -0.04 6.36 10.45
N PRO A 58 -0.35 6.29 11.74
CA PRO A 58 -1.46 5.46 12.21
C PRO A 58 -2.81 5.76 11.54
N ASN A 59 -3.08 7.03 11.19
CA ASN A 59 -4.36 7.46 10.65
C ASN A 59 -4.30 8.01 9.22
N HIS A 60 -3.14 8.04 8.59
CA HIS A 60 -2.97 8.47 7.21
C HIS A 60 -1.63 8.01 6.64
N TYR A 61 -1.50 8.09 5.33
CA TYR A 61 -0.23 7.81 4.66
C TYR A 61 0.04 8.79 3.53
N HIS A 62 1.30 8.91 3.19
CA HIS A 62 1.80 9.65 2.04
C HIS A 62 2.62 8.71 1.16
N LEU A 63 2.37 8.74 -0.14
CA LEU A 63 3.12 7.99 -1.13
C LEU A 63 3.61 8.93 -2.21
N CYS A 64 4.83 8.73 -2.65
CA CYS A 64 5.34 9.28 -3.91
C CYS A 64 5.51 8.11 -4.87
N VAL A 65 4.71 8.09 -5.93
CA VAL A 65 4.67 6.97 -6.88
C VAL A 65 4.80 7.45 -8.32
N ARG A 66 5.43 6.63 -9.15
CA ARG A 66 5.46 6.79 -10.59
C ARG A 66 4.65 5.67 -11.23
N THR A 67 3.74 6.04 -12.14
CA THR A 67 2.95 5.08 -12.91
C THR A 67 3.53 4.93 -14.30
N SER A 68 3.69 3.69 -14.76
CA SER A 68 4.22 3.39 -16.11
C SER A 68 3.16 3.48 -17.20
N ALA A 69 1.88 3.34 -16.87
CA ALA A 69 0.78 3.17 -17.83
C ALA A 69 -0.42 4.10 -17.61
N GLY A 70 -0.27 5.20 -16.87
CA GLY A 70 -1.38 6.12 -16.60
C GLY A 70 -2.56 5.47 -15.88
N ASN A 71 -2.30 4.58 -14.91
CA ASN A 71 -3.28 3.72 -14.25
C ASN A 71 -3.44 3.99 -12.74
N LEU A 72 -3.18 5.22 -12.31
CA LEU A 72 -3.23 5.60 -10.89
C LEU A 72 -4.59 5.32 -10.24
N GLY A 73 -5.69 5.54 -10.95
CA GLY A 73 -7.03 5.28 -10.43
C GLY A 73 -7.25 3.81 -10.08
N ARG A 74 -6.69 2.89 -10.83
CA ARG A 74 -6.71 1.45 -10.55
C ARG A 74 -5.89 1.10 -9.32
N VAL A 75 -4.71 1.66 -9.21
CA VAL A 75 -3.81 1.52 -8.05
C VAL A 75 -4.50 1.99 -6.77
N MET A 76 -5.12 3.16 -6.80
CA MET A 76 -5.81 3.72 -5.65
C MET A 76 -7.01 2.89 -5.21
N ARG A 77 -7.75 2.29 -6.14
CA ARG A 77 -8.84 1.36 -5.80
C ARG A 77 -8.33 0.11 -5.10
N HIS A 78 -7.22 -0.45 -5.55
CA HIS A 78 -6.59 -1.61 -4.92
C HIS A 78 -6.17 -1.32 -3.47
N LEU A 79 -5.51 -0.19 -3.23
CA LEU A 79 -5.09 0.23 -1.90
C LEU A 79 -6.28 0.52 -0.96
N LYS A 80 -7.35 1.11 -1.46
CA LYS A 80 -8.58 1.35 -0.68
C LYS A 80 -9.27 0.06 -0.24
N LEU A 81 -9.32 -0.95 -1.08
CA LEU A 81 -9.85 -2.25 -0.72
C LEU A 81 -9.09 -2.85 0.47
N GLN A 82 -7.78 -2.69 0.49
CA GLN A 82 -6.95 -3.12 1.60
C GLN A 82 -7.25 -2.37 2.90
N GLU A 83 -7.41 -1.05 2.83
CA GLU A 83 -7.80 -0.23 3.98
C GLU A 83 -9.17 -0.65 4.54
N THR A 84 -10.13 -0.90 3.66
CA THR A 84 -11.47 -1.35 4.04
C THR A 84 -11.43 -2.70 4.74
N ALA A 85 -10.66 -3.66 4.22
CA ALA A 85 -10.48 -4.96 4.85
C ALA A 85 -9.89 -4.82 6.26
N THR A 86 -8.90 -3.97 6.43
CA THR A 86 -8.29 -3.66 7.73
C THR A 86 -9.29 -3.05 8.71
N HIS A 87 -10.10 -2.10 8.25
CA HIS A 87 -11.08 -1.41 9.10
C HIS A 87 -12.15 -2.35 9.66
N PHE A 88 -12.60 -3.31 8.89
CA PHE A 88 -13.61 -4.29 9.32
C PHE A 88 -13.04 -5.51 10.06
N GLY A 89 -11.73 -5.58 10.26
CA GLY A 89 -11.08 -6.71 10.91
C GLY A 89 -11.26 -8.02 10.13
N VAL A 90 -11.57 -7.93 8.85
CA VAL A 90 -11.76 -9.08 7.98
C VAL A 90 -10.39 -9.53 7.49
N GLU A 91 -9.87 -10.60 8.07
CA GLU A 91 -8.61 -11.21 7.62
C GLU A 91 -8.70 -11.77 6.20
N SER A 92 -9.88 -11.88 5.66
CA SER A 92 -10.08 -12.36 4.31
C SER A 92 -11.33 -11.77 3.66
N TYR A 93 -11.17 -10.72 2.89
CA TYR A 93 -11.83 -10.79 1.59
C TYR A 93 -11.14 -11.96 0.87
N GLY A 94 -11.88 -12.86 0.27
CA GLY A 94 -11.30 -14.07 -0.34
C GLY A 94 -10.17 -13.80 -1.33
N VAL A 95 -10.15 -12.61 -1.92
CA VAL A 95 -9.05 -12.08 -2.77
C VAL A 95 -7.83 -11.69 -1.93
N VAL A 96 -8.03 -11.15 -0.72
CA VAL A 96 -6.94 -10.74 0.19
C VAL A 96 -6.27 -11.97 0.80
N GLY A 97 -7.04 -13.00 1.17
CA GLY A 97 -6.49 -14.26 1.66
C GLY A 97 -5.64 -14.97 0.61
N TRP A 98 -6.11 -14.99 -0.64
CA TRP A 98 -5.35 -15.55 -1.76
C TRP A 98 -4.10 -14.72 -2.08
N ALA A 99 -4.22 -13.40 -2.13
CA ALA A 99 -3.10 -12.50 -2.33
C ALA A 99 -2.08 -12.60 -1.17
N GLY A 100 -2.53 -12.68 0.06
CA GLY A 100 -1.67 -12.88 1.23
C GLY A 100 -0.91 -14.21 1.19
N ALA A 101 -1.54 -15.30 0.75
CA ALA A 101 -0.88 -16.58 0.56
C ALA A 101 0.16 -16.54 -0.57
N GLN A 102 -0.16 -15.89 -1.69
CA GLN A 102 0.78 -15.66 -2.80
C GLN A 102 1.97 -14.82 -2.38
N VAL A 103 1.74 -13.77 -1.60
CA VAL A 103 2.82 -12.90 -1.11
C VAL A 103 3.71 -13.62 -0.11
N ARG A 104 3.16 -14.42 0.81
CA ARG A 104 3.97 -15.25 1.72
C ARG A 104 4.83 -16.26 0.95
N ALA A 105 4.29 -16.90 -0.08
CA ALA A 105 5.04 -17.79 -0.94
C ALA A 105 6.17 -17.04 -1.67
N LYS A 106 5.90 -15.82 -2.14
CA LYS A 106 6.87 -14.97 -2.81
C LYS A 106 7.91 -14.38 -1.85
N GLN A 107 7.52 -14.06 -0.62
CA GLN A 107 8.42 -13.61 0.44
C GLN A 107 9.46 -14.69 0.80
N LEU A 108 9.08 -15.96 0.73
CA LEU A 108 9.99 -17.09 0.92
C LEU A 108 10.92 -17.32 -0.28
N SER A 109 10.55 -16.86 -1.48
CA SER A 109 11.30 -17.07 -2.72
C SER A 109 12.08 -15.85 -3.22
N ASP A 110 11.72 -14.63 -2.78
CA ASP A 110 12.33 -13.39 -3.25
C ASP A 110 13.06 -12.67 -2.11
N SER A 111 14.39 -12.79 -2.12
CA SER A 111 15.27 -12.17 -1.12
C SER A 111 15.22 -10.64 -1.11
N ARG A 112 14.92 -9.99 -2.25
CA ARG A 112 14.80 -8.53 -2.33
C ARG A 112 13.56 -8.03 -1.60
N PHE A 113 12.45 -8.74 -1.77
CA PHE A 113 11.20 -8.42 -1.08
C PHE A 113 11.34 -8.62 0.43
N LYS A 114 11.95 -9.73 0.85
CA LYS A 114 12.24 -10.01 2.25
C LYS A 114 13.11 -8.90 2.89
N ASN A 115 14.20 -8.52 2.23
CA ASN A 115 15.07 -7.46 2.71
C ASN A 115 14.34 -6.11 2.81
N TRP A 116 13.48 -5.81 1.85
CA TRP A 116 12.69 -4.59 1.85
C TRP A 116 11.69 -4.56 3.02
N VAL A 117 10.99 -5.66 3.28
CA VAL A 117 10.09 -5.80 4.45
C VAL A 117 10.87 -5.62 5.75
N GLU A 118 12.03 -6.27 5.90
CA GLU A 118 12.90 -6.13 7.09
C GLU A 118 13.37 -4.70 7.30
N GLN A 119 13.72 -3.98 6.24
CA GLN A 119 14.09 -2.56 6.34
C GLN A 119 12.93 -1.70 6.82
N VAL A 120 11.73 -1.95 6.35
CA VAL A 120 10.51 -1.25 6.76
C VAL A 120 10.18 -1.56 8.23
N GLU A 121 10.24 -2.81 8.63
CA GLU A 121 10.02 -3.23 10.03
C GLU A 121 11.03 -2.58 10.97
N THR A 122 12.29 -2.52 10.56
CA THR A 122 13.35 -1.85 11.32
C THR A 122 13.07 -0.34 11.44
N ALA A 123 12.72 0.32 10.35
CA ALA A 123 12.39 1.75 10.36
C ALA A 123 11.18 2.05 11.24
N MET A 124 10.17 1.17 11.23
CA MET A 124 8.98 1.31 12.08
C MET A 124 9.27 1.06 13.56
N SER A 125 10.19 0.15 13.87
CA SER A 125 10.64 -0.11 15.26
C SER A 125 11.33 1.10 15.85
N LEU A 126 12.09 1.84 15.05
CA LEU A 126 12.78 3.06 15.47
C LEU A 126 11.82 4.24 15.73
N GLN A 127 10.63 4.24 15.16
CA GLN A 127 9.60 5.27 15.40
C GLN A 127 8.77 5.03 16.67
N LYS A 128 8.93 3.91 17.34
CA LYS A 128 8.23 3.58 18.59
C LYS A 128 8.89 4.10 19.86
N ILE A 129 9.93 4.88 19.74
CA ILE A 129 10.63 5.50 20.88
C ILE A 129 10.01 6.85 21.22
#